data_56d2aeda63110067a210b2f64c1fdbad
#
_entry.id   56d2aeda63110067a210b2f64c1fdbad
#
_cell.length_a   1.000
_cell.length_b   1.000
_cell.length_c   1.000
_cell.angle_alpha   90.00
_cell.angle_beta   90.00
_cell.angle_gamma   90.00
#
_symmetry.space_group_name_H-M   'P 1'
#
loop_
_entity.id
_entity.type
_entity.pdbx_description
1 polymer ?
#
loop_
_entity_poly.entity_id
_entity_poly.type
_entity_poly.pdbx_seq_one_letter_code
_entity_poly.pdbx_strand_id
1 'polypeptide(L)'
;DQSIENWINRHCKWGNIIRESTVGSDYVRSRLSFSWQLYKVSPLTDHDNPNAVCESGLNEEVEGLAGTLFNEIANSATEIWQKVYAGKDTVTHKALSPLKTLHQKLCGLTFVEPHVAPVASLIQTAINSIPAKGNITGKDILLLQGVVSMLRDPSSMLQHSQRLIEGHSPQDVMNALLANDVFTVCQQSAIPEEVPFVPVPQNHSANIPNIGLW
;
A
#
# COMPACT_ATOMS: atom_id res chain seq x y z
N ASP A 1 33.74 16.23 23.18
CA ASP A 1 34.56 16.81 24.27
C ASP A 1 33.85 17.97 24.98
N GLN A 2 33.29 18.95 24.28
CA GLN A 2 32.59 20.09 24.89
C GLN A 2 31.38 19.69 25.78
N SER A 3 30.68 18.62 25.44
CA SER A 3 29.57 18.09 26.25
C SER A 3 30.04 17.48 27.56
N ILE A 4 31.21 16.84 27.56
CA ILE A 4 31.84 16.24 28.75
C ILE A 4 32.28 17.33 29.73
N GLU A 5 32.96 18.37 29.24
CA GLU A 5 33.35 19.51 30.04
C GLU A 5 32.15 20.25 30.65
N ASN A 6 31.09 20.44 29.89
CA ASN A 6 29.83 21.01 30.40
C ASN A 6 29.21 20.15 31.50
N TRP A 7 29.32 18.82 31.38
CA TRP A 7 28.79 17.90 32.38
C TRP A 7 29.66 17.92 33.66
N ILE A 8 30.99 17.91 33.52
CA ILE A 8 31.93 18.02 34.63
C ILE A 8 31.68 19.30 35.41
N ASN A 9 31.48 20.45 34.73
CA ASN A 9 31.20 21.73 35.37
C ASN A 9 29.89 21.75 36.17
N ARG A 10 28.88 20.98 35.74
CA ARG A 10 27.62 20.83 36.48
C ARG A 10 27.73 19.89 37.68
N HIS A 11 28.68 18.94 37.63
CA HIS A 11 28.81 17.87 38.63
C HIS A 11 30.23 17.82 39.22
N CYS A 12 30.69 18.95 39.81
CA CYS A 12 32.05 19.15 40.29
C CYS A 12 32.58 18.05 41.22
N LYS A 13 31.68 17.41 42.03
CA LYS A 13 32.06 16.33 42.93
C LYS A 13 32.59 15.08 42.21
N TRP A 14 32.17 14.85 40.99
CA TRP A 14 32.54 13.69 40.19
C TRP A 14 33.51 14.02 39.05
N GLY A 15 33.91 15.29 38.94
CA GLY A 15 34.72 15.82 37.84
C GLY A 15 36.02 15.05 37.60
N ASN A 16 36.75 14.74 38.68
CA ASN A 16 38.03 14.02 38.57
C ASN A 16 37.83 12.57 38.07
N ILE A 17 36.84 11.86 38.63
CA ILE A 17 36.52 10.47 38.23
C ILE A 17 36.12 10.44 36.77
N ILE A 18 35.32 11.39 36.32
CA ILE A 18 34.87 11.46 34.93
C ILE A 18 36.06 11.75 34.00
N ARG A 19 36.94 12.65 34.38
CA ARG A 19 38.13 12.97 33.57
C ARG A 19 39.07 11.80 33.44
N GLU A 20 39.28 11.04 34.52
CA GLU A 20 40.12 9.85 34.52
C GLU A 20 39.51 8.68 33.74
N SER A 21 38.18 8.57 33.75
CA SER A 21 37.45 7.50 33.05
C SER A 21 37.10 7.86 31.59
N THR A 22 37.27 9.09 31.17
CA THR A 22 36.94 9.55 29.83
C THR A 22 38.01 9.18 28.83
N VAL A 23 37.66 8.47 27.79
CA VAL A 23 38.52 8.18 26.65
C VAL A 23 38.34 9.26 25.57
N GLY A 24 39.42 9.62 24.91
CA GLY A 24 39.39 10.64 23.86
C GLY A 24 38.54 10.23 22.66
N SER A 25 37.92 11.21 22.01
CA SER A 25 37.07 11.00 20.84
C SER A 25 37.79 10.25 19.71
N ASP A 26 39.07 10.48 19.52
CA ASP A 26 39.86 9.80 18.49
C ASP A 26 40.08 8.32 18.79
N TYR A 27 40.26 7.98 20.07
CA TYR A 27 40.30 6.58 20.48
C TYR A 27 38.97 5.88 20.22
N VAL A 28 37.86 6.50 20.55
CA VAL A 28 36.51 5.96 20.27
C VAL A 28 36.31 5.80 18.78
N ARG A 29 36.66 6.79 17.96
CA ARG A 29 36.56 6.71 16.50
C ARG A 29 37.39 5.57 15.91
N SER A 30 38.62 5.35 16.43
CA SER A 30 39.48 4.27 15.94
C SER A 30 38.95 2.87 16.26
N ARG A 31 38.05 2.75 17.25
CA ARG A 31 37.43 1.48 17.68
C ARG A 31 36.04 1.26 17.09
N LEU A 32 35.39 2.32 16.56
CA LEU A 32 34.11 2.22 15.90
C LEU A 32 34.33 2.08 14.40
N SER A 33 33.86 1.00 13.83
CA SER A 33 33.80 0.83 12.38
C SER A 33 32.41 0.39 12.01
N PHE A 34 31.91 0.94 10.90
CA PHE A 34 30.67 0.49 10.26
C PHE A 34 31.04 -0.12 8.92
N SER A 35 30.65 -1.35 8.71
CA SER A 35 30.70 -1.95 7.38
C SER A 35 29.25 -2.22 6.93
N TRP A 36 28.98 -1.90 5.69
CA TRP A 36 27.71 -2.24 5.04
C TRP A 36 28.01 -2.87 3.68
N GLN A 37 27.18 -3.79 3.30
CA GLN A 37 27.25 -4.43 2.00
C GLN A 37 25.89 -4.28 1.33
N LEU A 38 25.90 -3.83 0.09
CA LEU A 38 24.72 -3.76 -0.74
C LEU A 38 24.73 -4.95 -1.68
N TYR A 39 23.72 -5.79 -1.58
CA TYR A 39 23.51 -6.91 -2.49
C TYR A 39 22.34 -6.56 -3.42
N LYS A 40 22.57 -6.73 -4.71
CA LYS A 40 21.51 -6.78 -5.70
C LYS A 40 21.33 -8.24 -6.08
N VAL A 41 20.18 -8.80 -5.74
CA VAL A 41 19.76 -10.09 -6.27
C VAL A 41 19.07 -9.80 -7.59
N SER A 42 19.67 -10.27 -8.68
CA SER A 42 19.10 -10.20 -10.04
C SER A 42 18.99 -11.62 -10.54
N PRO A 43 17.93 -11.99 -11.23
CA PRO A 43 17.92 -13.24 -11.99
C PRO A 43 19.06 -13.19 -13.00
N LEU A 44 19.71 -14.32 -13.20
CA LEU A 44 20.69 -14.49 -14.27
C LEU A 44 19.97 -14.32 -15.62
N THR A 45 20.52 -13.58 -16.52
CA THR A 45 19.99 -13.49 -17.89
C THR A 45 20.43 -14.70 -18.69
N ASP A 46 19.59 -15.20 -19.59
CA ASP A 46 19.75 -16.44 -20.38
C ASP A 46 21.11 -16.60 -21.08
N HIS A 47 21.91 -15.54 -21.18
CA HIS A 47 23.21 -15.57 -21.85
C HIS A 47 24.33 -16.19 -21.02
N ASP A 48 24.16 -16.34 -19.70
CA ASP A 48 25.25 -16.72 -18.80
C ASP A 48 25.13 -18.14 -18.22
N ASN A 49 24.00 -18.86 -18.49
CA ASN A 49 23.80 -20.17 -17.87
C ASN A 49 23.21 -21.22 -18.82
N PRO A 50 23.95 -22.35 -19.07
CA PRO A 50 23.45 -23.47 -19.88
C PRO A 50 22.35 -24.30 -19.18
N ASN A 51 21.97 -24.01 -17.91
CA ASN A 51 20.97 -24.75 -17.14
C ASN A 51 19.76 -23.84 -16.76
N ALA A 52 19.26 -23.06 -17.69
CA ALA A 52 18.18 -22.08 -17.52
C ALA A 52 16.84 -22.61 -16.91
N VAL A 53 16.71 -23.91 -16.70
CA VAL A 53 15.49 -24.54 -16.15
C VAL A 53 15.26 -24.22 -14.66
N CYS A 54 16.32 -23.83 -13.91
CA CYS A 54 16.18 -23.46 -12.49
C CYS A 54 15.78 -21.98 -12.25
N GLU A 55 15.85 -21.15 -13.28
CA GLU A 55 15.71 -19.68 -13.11
C GLU A 55 14.27 -19.20 -13.27
N SER A 56 13.45 -19.90 -14.05
CA SER A 56 12.02 -19.58 -14.16
C SER A 56 11.31 -19.70 -12.80
N GLY A 57 11.67 -20.72 -12.00
CA GLY A 57 11.06 -20.95 -10.70
C GLY A 57 11.30 -19.81 -9.70
N LEU A 58 12.51 -19.25 -9.63
CA LEU A 58 12.81 -18.15 -8.70
C LEU A 58 12.10 -16.84 -9.09
N ASN A 59 12.01 -16.55 -10.38
CA ASN A 59 11.27 -15.39 -10.87
C ASN A 59 9.78 -15.53 -10.60
N GLU A 60 9.20 -16.71 -10.87
CA GLU A 60 7.80 -17.02 -10.56
C GLU A 60 7.51 -16.92 -9.06
N GLU A 61 8.45 -17.36 -8.20
CA GLU A 61 8.32 -17.23 -6.75
C GLU A 61 8.38 -15.78 -6.30
N VAL A 62 9.28 -14.97 -6.84
CA VAL A 62 9.38 -13.53 -6.50
C VAL A 62 8.15 -12.77 -6.98
N GLU A 63 7.69 -13.02 -8.21
CA GLU A 63 6.44 -12.45 -8.73
C GLU A 63 5.22 -12.94 -7.92
N GLY A 64 5.21 -14.20 -7.52
CA GLY A 64 4.20 -14.79 -6.64
C GLY A 64 4.16 -14.12 -5.26
N LEU A 65 5.32 -13.76 -4.69
CA LEU A 65 5.39 -13.02 -3.42
C LEU A 65 4.78 -11.63 -3.52
N ALA A 66 5.06 -10.91 -4.60
CA ALA A 66 4.47 -9.60 -4.85
C ALA A 66 2.93 -9.69 -4.98
N GLY A 67 2.43 -10.65 -5.77
CA GLY A 67 1.00 -10.91 -5.92
C GLY A 67 0.34 -11.30 -4.58
N THR A 68 0.99 -12.14 -3.80
CA THR A 68 0.51 -12.53 -2.47
C THR A 68 0.43 -11.33 -1.53
N LEU A 69 1.44 -10.45 -1.54
CA LEU A 69 1.47 -9.23 -0.73
C LEU A 69 0.32 -8.30 -1.09
N PHE A 70 0.10 -8.01 -2.38
CA PHE A 70 -1.00 -7.14 -2.81
C PHE A 70 -2.38 -7.73 -2.49
N ASN A 71 -2.56 -9.05 -2.62
CA ASN A 71 -3.79 -9.72 -2.20
C ASN A 71 -4.01 -9.63 -0.68
N GLU A 72 -2.98 -9.76 0.13
CA GLU A 72 -3.07 -9.60 1.58
C GLU A 72 -3.43 -8.16 1.98
N ILE A 73 -2.88 -7.16 1.27
CA ILE A 73 -3.24 -5.76 1.44
C ILE A 73 -4.72 -5.55 1.08
N ALA A 74 -5.17 -6.10 -0.04
CA ALA A 74 -6.55 -5.98 -0.50
C ALA A 74 -7.55 -6.62 0.47
N ASN A 75 -7.22 -7.76 1.04
CA ASN A 75 -8.02 -8.41 2.07
C ASN A 75 -8.09 -7.55 3.34
N SER A 76 -6.94 -7.05 3.81
CA SER A 76 -6.87 -6.16 4.98
C SER A 76 -7.65 -4.86 4.75
N ALA A 77 -7.54 -4.26 3.56
CA ALA A 77 -8.29 -3.06 3.18
C ALA A 77 -9.81 -3.33 3.11
N THR A 78 -10.22 -4.51 2.65
CA THR A 78 -11.62 -4.92 2.63
C THR A 78 -12.20 -5.04 4.03
N GLU A 79 -11.44 -5.60 4.97
CA GLU A 79 -11.85 -5.64 6.38
C GLU A 79 -11.93 -4.24 6.99
N ILE A 80 -10.95 -3.37 6.71
CA ILE A 80 -10.96 -1.97 7.15
C ILE A 80 -12.20 -1.25 6.61
N TRP A 81 -12.50 -1.43 5.33
CA TRP A 81 -13.68 -0.86 4.71
C TRP A 81 -14.95 -1.26 5.45
N GLN A 82 -15.18 -2.55 5.60
CA GLN A 82 -16.39 -3.07 6.23
C GLN A 82 -16.56 -2.64 7.69
N LYS A 83 -15.48 -2.67 8.49
CA LYS A 83 -15.53 -2.39 9.92
C LYS A 83 -15.54 -0.89 10.23
N VAL A 84 -14.89 -0.07 9.41
CA VAL A 84 -14.57 1.32 9.76
C VAL A 84 -15.28 2.34 8.89
N TYR A 85 -15.35 2.13 7.57
CA TYR A 85 -15.79 3.16 6.62
C TYR A 85 -17.14 2.92 5.97
N ALA A 86 -17.57 1.67 5.79
CA ALA A 86 -18.80 1.34 5.07
C ALA A 86 -20.03 2.03 5.68
N GLY A 87 -20.73 2.81 4.86
CA GLY A 87 -21.98 3.49 5.24
C GLY A 87 -21.83 4.58 6.31
N LYS A 88 -20.63 5.12 6.50
CA LYS A 88 -20.39 6.17 7.49
C LYS A 88 -20.01 7.48 6.81
N ASP A 89 -20.69 8.55 7.23
CA ASP A 89 -20.40 9.93 6.80
C ASP A 89 -19.45 10.65 7.77
N THR A 90 -19.18 10.04 8.93
CA THR A 90 -18.33 10.60 9.98
C THR A 90 -17.60 9.49 10.72
N VAL A 91 -16.30 9.67 10.93
CA VAL A 91 -15.47 8.77 11.74
C VAL A 91 -14.57 9.56 12.69
N THR A 92 -14.11 8.92 13.75
CA THR A 92 -13.13 9.50 14.68
C THR A 92 -11.70 9.19 14.22
N HIS A 93 -10.70 9.86 14.79
CA HIS A 93 -9.28 9.58 14.53
C HIS A 93 -8.84 8.13 14.79
N LYS A 94 -9.60 7.37 15.57
CA LYS A 94 -9.37 5.93 15.75
C LYS A 94 -9.47 5.15 14.43
N ALA A 95 -10.25 5.67 13.48
CA ALA A 95 -10.38 5.11 12.14
C ALA A 95 -9.07 5.11 11.32
N LEU A 96 -8.12 5.96 11.68
CA LEU A 96 -6.78 6.00 11.04
C LEU A 96 -5.85 4.90 11.55
N SER A 97 -6.11 4.30 12.71
CA SER A 97 -5.22 3.29 13.31
C SER A 97 -4.97 2.09 12.40
N PRO A 98 -5.99 1.46 11.79
CA PRO A 98 -5.77 0.34 10.87
C PRO A 98 -4.96 0.73 9.63
N LEU A 99 -5.18 1.94 9.08
CA LEU A 99 -4.40 2.44 7.95
C LEU A 99 -2.94 2.70 8.32
N LYS A 100 -2.67 3.21 9.53
CA LYS A 100 -1.31 3.37 10.04
C LYS A 100 -0.59 2.04 10.20
N THR A 101 -1.30 1.02 10.69
CA THR A 101 -0.75 -0.34 10.81
C THR A 101 -0.41 -0.92 9.43
N LEU A 102 -1.31 -0.75 8.45
CA LEU A 102 -1.08 -1.19 7.08
C LEU A 102 0.10 -0.45 6.43
N HIS A 103 0.18 0.87 6.61
CA HIS A 103 1.32 1.68 6.17
C HIS A 103 2.64 1.18 6.76
N GLN A 104 2.68 0.93 8.07
CA GLN A 104 3.88 0.44 8.77
C GLN A 104 4.32 -0.93 8.23
N LYS A 105 3.37 -1.82 7.95
CA LYS A 105 3.65 -3.12 7.32
C LYS A 105 4.26 -2.94 5.93
N LEU A 106 3.69 -2.07 5.10
CA LEU A 106 4.22 -1.79 3.76
C LEU A 106 5.62 -1.19 3.80
N CYS A 107 5.90 -0.28 4.73
CA CYS A 107 7.24 0.30 4.90
C CYS A 107 8.31 -0.77 5.21
N GLY A 108 7.94 -1.85 5.91
CA GLY A 108 8.83 -2.98 6.17
C GLY A 108 9.06 -3.90 4.97
N LEU A 109 8.26 -3.78 3.90
CA LEU A 109 8.25 -4.70 2.75
C LEU A 109 8.58 -4.00 1.41
N THR A 110 9.08 -2.78 1.45
CA THR A 110 9.41 -1.99 0.24
C THR A 110 10.47 -2.62 -0.67
N PHE A 111 11.22 -3.58 -0.15
CA PHE A 111 12.24 -4.30 -0.89
C PHE A 111 11.67 -5.46 -1.73
N VAL A 112 10.44 -5.89 -1.46
CA VAL A 112 9.80 -7.03 -2.14
C VAL A 112 9.39 -6.64 -3.56
N GLU A 113 8.81 -5.44 -3.73
CA GLU A 113 8.23 -5.00 -4.99
C GLU A 113 8.34 -3.48 -5.12
N PRO A 114 8.79 -2.92 -6.28
CA PRO A 114 8.95 -1.48 -6.50
C PRO A 114 7.67 -0.65 -6.25
N HIS A 115 6.49 -1.24 -6.49
CA HIS A 115 5.20 -0.56 -6.31
C HIS A 115 4.78 -0.39 -4.84
N VAL A 116 5.41 -1.10 -3.90
CA VAL A 116 5.06 -1.05 -2.47
C VAL A 116 5.37 0.31 -1.84
N ALA A 117 6.54 0.88 -2.15
CA ALA A 117 6.94 2.18 -1.62
C ALA A 117 6.00 3.32 -2.07
N PRO A 118 5.61 3.43 -3.36
CA PRO A 118 4.59 4.37 -3.81
C PRO A 118 3.23 4.19 -3.10
N VAL A 119 2.73 2.96 -2.93
CA VAL A 119 1.48 2.70 -2.21
C VAL A 119 1.58 3.17 -0.75
N ALA A 120 2.68 2.88 -0.07
CA ALA A 120 2.93 3.38 1.29
C ALA A 120 2.93 4.91 1.35
N SER A 121 3.53 5.58 0.37
CA SER A 121 3.55 7.05 0.25
C SER A 121 2.14 7.63 0.07
N LEU A 122 1.26 7.01 -0.72
CA LEU A 122 -0.13 7.43 -0.86
C LEU A 122 -0.89 7.36 0.47
N ILE A 123 -0.76 6.26 1.21
CA ILE A 123 -1.39 6.10 2.51
C ILE A 123 -0.88 7.16 3.50
N GLN A 124 0.43 7.39 3.54
CA GLN A 124 1.03 8.40 4.42
C GLN A 124 0.53 9.80 4.09
N THR A 125 0.47 10.13 2.80
CA THR A 125 -0.01 11.44 2.34
C THR A 125 -1.49 11.65 2.70
N ALA A 126 -2.32 10.62 2.53
CA ALA A 126 -3.72 10.66 2.94
C ALA A 126 -3.87 10.88 4.46
N ILE A 127 -3.11 10.15 5.28
CA ILE A 127 -3.14 10.32 6.74
C ILE A 127 -2.70 11.72 7.15
N ASN A 128 -1.67 12.26 6.51
CA ASN A 128 -1.11 13.59 6.80
C ASN A 128 -2.05 14.74 6.38
N SER A 129 -2.94 14.50 5.40
CA SER A 129 -3.91 15.51 4.96
C SER A 129 -5.08 15.68 5.92
N ILE A 130 -5.29 14.75 6.85
CA ILE A 130 -6.39 14.79 7.81
C ILE A 130 -6.06 15.75 8.96
N PRO A 131 -6.97 16.68 9.33
CA PRO A 131 -6.77 17.57 10.46
C PRO A 131 -6.53 16.82 11.76
N ALA A 132 -5.59 17.31 12.61
CA ALA A 132 -5.18 16.60 13.83
C ALA A 132 -6.27 16.56 14.92
N LYS A 133 -7.30 17.36 14.83
CA LYS A 133 -8.38 17.46 15.86
C LYS A 133 -9.76 17.46 15.21
N GLY A 134 -10.74 16.91 15.92
CA GLY A 134 -12.14 16.88 15.48
C GLY A 134 -12.52 15.53 14.87
N ASN A 135 -13.79 15.41 14.44
CA ASN A 135 -14.24 14.25 13.68
C ASN A 135 -13.87 14.40 12.21
N ILE A 136 -13.59 13.29 11.56
CA ILE A 136 -13.28 13.23 10.13
C ILE A 136 -14.62 13.16 9.38
N THR A 137 -14.91 14.18 8.57
CA THR A 137 -16.20 14.34 7.88
C THR A 137 -15.99 14.92 6.47
N GLY A 138 -17.02 14.91 5.65
CA GLY A 138 -17.03 15.56 4.34
C GLY A 138 -15.90 15.09 3.43
N LYS A 139 -15.09 16.01 2.91
CA LYS A 139 -13.99 15.72 2.00
C LYS A 139 -12.95 14.74 2.59
N ASP A 140 -12.69 14.86 3.86
CA ASP A 140 -11.62 14.08 4.51
C ASP A 140 -12.01 12.59 4.63
N ILE A 141 -13.27 12.29 4.95
CA ILE A 141 -13.73 10.90 4.98
C ILE A 141 -13.81 10.33 3.56
N LEU A 142 -14.26 11.10 2.56
CA LEU A 142 -14.26 10.67 1.16
C LEU A 142 -12.85 10.33 0.67
N LEU A 143 -11.87 11.15 1.03
CA LEU A 143 -10.47 10.85 0.71
C LEU A 143 -10.00 9.51 1.30
N LEU A 144 -10.29 9.26 2.57
CA LEU A 144 -9.95 8.00 3.21
C LEU A 144 -10.68 6.81 2.61
N GLN A 145 -11.96 6.99 2.27
CA GLN A 145 -12.76 6.00 1.57
C GLN A 145 -12.18 5.69 0.18
N GLY A 146 -11.79 6.70 -0.59
CA GLY A 146 -11.15 6.54 -1.89
C GLY A 146 -9.81 5.79 -1.79
N VAL A 147 -8.98 6.13 -0.82
CA VAL A 147 -7.72 5.42 -0.58
C VAL A 147 -7.96 3.97 -0.17
N VAL A 148 -8.90 3.69 0.74
CA VAL A 148 -9.22 2.32 1.13
C VAL A 148 -9.83 1.55 -0.04
N SER A 149 -10.68 2.19 -0.86
CA SER A 149 -11.24 1.58 -2.07
C SER A 149 -10.15 1.18 -3.07
N MET A 150 -9.18 2.06 -3.32
CA MET A 150 -7.99 1.77 -4.14
C MET A 150 -7.20 0.58 -3.59
N LEU A 151 -7.00 0.51 -2.27
CA LEU A 151 -6.25 -0.57 -1.62
C LEU A 151 -6.97 -1.93 -1.65
N ARG A 152 -8.26 -1.98 -1.93
CA ARG A 152 -9.04 -3.23 -2.05
C ARG A 152 -8.86 -3.94 -3.38
N ASP A 153 -8.32 -3.25 -4.38
CA ASP A 153 -8.09 -3.80 -5.71
C ASP A 153 -6.59 -3.78 -6.05
N PRO A 154 -5.94 -4.95 -6.17
CA PRO A 154 -4.55 -5.06 -6.58
C PRO A 154 -4.22 -4.31 -7.88
N SER A 155 -5.11 -4.37 -8.87
CA SER A 155 -4.91 -3.69 -10.16
C SER A 155 -4.90 -2.18 -10.00
N SER A 156 -5.80 -1.64 -9.19
CA SER A 156 -5.85 -0.22 -8.85
C SER A 156 -4.61 0.23 -8.09
N MET A 157 -4.12 -0.57 -7.14
CA MET A 157 -2.87 -0.29 -6.43
C MET A 157 -1.69 -0.18 -7.40
N LEU A 158 -1.54 -1.12 -8.32
CA LEU A 158 -0.47 -1.12 -9.33
C LEU A 158 -0.59 0.11 -10.25
N GLN A 159 -1.79 0.42 -10.75
CA GLN A 159 -2.02 1.56 -11.63
C GLN A 159 -1.66 2.88 -10.96
N HIS A 160 -2.08 3.11 -9.73
CA HIS A 160 -1.81 4.36 -9.02
C HIS A 160 -0.35 4.47 -8.56
N SER A 161 0.27 3.35 -8.17
CA SER A 161 1.69 3.32 -7.82
C SER A 161 2.57 3.59 -9.06
N GLN A 162 2.19 3.08 -10.22
CA GLN A 162 2.89 3.34 -11.47
C GLN A 162 2.92 4.83 -11.83
N ARG A 163 1.81 5.55 -11.64
CA ARG A 163 1.77 7.01 -11.83
C ARG A 163 2.78 7.76 -10.95
N LEU A 164 2.97 7.30 -9.71
CA LEU A 164 3.97 7.89 -8.81
C LEU A 164 5.40 7.59 -9.27
N ILE A 165 5.65 6.39 -9.79
CA ILE A 165 6.95 6.01 -10.37
C ILE A 165 7.24 6.87 -11.62
N GLU A 166 6.23 7.20 -12.41
CA GLU A 166 6.30 8.10 -13.58
C GLU A 166 6.49 9.58 -13.21
N GLY A 167 6.48 9.92 -11.92
CA GLY A 167 6.77 11.26 -11.43
C GLY A 167 5.56 12.13 -11.12
N HIS A 168 4.34 11.58 -11.12
CA HIS A 168 3.18 12.30 -10.62
C HIS A 168 3.25 12.51 -9.12
N SER A 169 2.74 13.65 -8.64
CA SER A 169 2.75 13.89 -7.19
C SER A 169 1.69 13.03 -6.48
N PRO A 170 1.93 12.60 -5.23
CA PRO A 170 0.93 11.88 -4.44
C PRO A 170 -0.38 12.66 -4.29
N GLN A 171 -0.32 13.99 -4.27
CA GLN A 171 -1.49 14.86 -4.18
C GLN A 171 -2.36 14.80 -5.44
N ASP A 172 -1.73 14.77 -6.63
CA ASP A 172 -2.45 14.67 -7.90
C ASP A 172 -3.15 13.34 -8.03
N VAL A 173 -2.49 12.26 -7.60
CA VAL A 173 -3.09 10.92 -7.58
C VAL A 173 -4.28 10.86 -6.62
N MET A 174 -4.18 11.47 -5.43
CA MET A 174 -5.30 11.56 -4.48
C MET A 174 -6.46 12.41 -4.99
N ASN A 175 -6.18 13.51 -5.67
CA ASN A 175 -7.22 14.33 -6.28
C ASN A 175 -7.97 13.56 -7.38
N ALA A 176 -7.25 12.75 -8.14
CA ALA A 176 -7.85 11.87 -9.14
C ALA A 176 -8.75 10.78 -8.53
N LEU A 177 -8.37 10.22 -7.38
CA LEU A 177 -9.22 9.28 -6.64
C LEU A 177 -10.55 9.93 -6.22
N LEU A 178 -10.50 11.15 -5.67
CA LEU A 178 -11.70 11.90 -5.29
C LEU A 178 -12.61 12.21 -6.49
N ALA A 179 -12.03 12.48 -7.65
CA ALA A 179 -12.81 12.77 -8.87
C ALA A 179 -13.52 11.52 -9.40
N ASN A 180 -12.88 10.35 -9.35
CA ASN A 180 -13.46 9.10 -9.84
C ASN A 180 -14.60 8.59 -8.94
N ASP A 181 -14.50 8.72 -7.62
CA ASP A 181 -15.57 8.30 -6.69
C ASP A 181 -16.87 9.12 -6.89
N VAL A 182 -16.76 10.39 -7.24
CA VAL A 182 -17.93 11.23 -7.55
C VAL A 182 -18.67 10.72 -8.80
N PHE A 183 -17.96 10.22 -9.81
CA PHE A 183 -18.56 9.66 -11.01
C PHE A 183 -19.25 8.30 -10.77
N THR A 184 -18.70 7.46 -9.91
CA THR A 184 -19.27 6.13 -9.63
C THR A 184 -20.56 6.22 -8.82
N VAL A 185 -20.66 7.16 -7.89
CA VAL A 185 -21.90 7.42 -7.11
C VAL A 185 -23.02 7.95 -8.00
N CYS A 186 -22.70 8.77 -9.02
CA CYS A 186 -23.72 9.28 -9.96
C CYS A 186 -24.24 8.23 -10.94
N GLN A 187 -23.51 7.16 -11.23
CA GLN A 187 -23.96 6.09 -12.13
C GLN A 187 -24.83 5.03 -11.44
N GLN A 188 -24.78 4.88 -10.12
CA GLN A 188 -25.63 3.95 -9.39
C GLN A 188 -27.05 4.49 -9.09
N SER A 189 -27.33 5.75 -9.37
CA SER A 189 -28.66 6.35 -9.19
C SER A 189 -29.51 6.40 -10.47
N ALA A 190 -29.03 5.84 -11.59
CA ALA A 190 -29.88 5.65 -12.76
C ALA A 190 -30.75 4.39 -12.53
N ILE A 191 -31.99 4.63 -12.12
CA ILE A 191 -33.07 3.63 -12.13
C ILE A 191 -33.14 3.05 -13.55
N PRO A 192 -33.12 1.74 -13.75
CA PRO A 192 -33.35 1.17 -15.08
C PRO A 192 -34.74 1.56 -15.54
N GLU A 193 -34.82 2.35 -16.59
CA GLU A 193 -36.05 2.64 -17.32
C GLU A 193 -36.65 1.31 -17.75
N GLU A 194 -37.88 1.01 -17.34
CA GLU A 194 -38.61 -0.21 -17.71
C GLU A 194 -38.64 -0.35 -19.23
N VAL A 195 -37.92 -1.32 -19.75
CA VAL A 195 -37.99 -1.70 -21.16
C VAL A 195 -39.39 -2.35 -21.36
N PRO A 196 -40.22 -1.86 -22.27
CA PRO A 196 -41.55 -2.45 -22.49
C PRO A 196 -41.41 -3.91 -22.94
N PHE A 197 -42.12 -4.78 -22.24
CA PHE A 197 -42.17 -6.22 -22.49
C PHE A 197 -42.69 -6.48 -23.91
N VAL A 198 -41.80 -6.90 -24.82
CA VAL A 198 -42.18 -7.42 -26.14
C VAL A 198 -42.49 -8.89 -25.99
N PRO A 199 -43.73 -9.34 -26.26
CA PRO A 199 -44.07 -10.76 -26.15
C PRO A 199 -43.33 -11.56 -27.21
N VAL A 200 -42.57 -12.56 -26.76
CA VAL A 200 -41.89 -13.52 -27.63
C VAL A 200 -42.94 -14.41 -28.30
N PRO A 201 -42.96 -14.57 -29.66
CA PRO A 201 -43.88 -15.47 -30.35
C PRO A 201 -43.59 -16.92 -29.93
N GLN A 202 -44.63 -17.61 -29.49
CA GLN A 202 -44.58 -19.03 -29.18
C GLN A 202 -44.41 -19.83 -30.49
N ASN A 203 -43.23 -20.38 -30.69
CA ASN A 203 -43.00 -21.34 -31.77
C ASN A 203 -43.71 -22.67 -31.45
N HIS A 204 -44.67 -22.99 -32.26
CA HIS A 204 -45.32 -24.31 -32.27
C HIS A 204 -44.27 -25.41 -32.46
N SER A 205 -44.33 -26.41 -31.59
CA SER A 205 -43.59 -27.66 -31.65
C SER A 205 -43.69 -28.31 -33.03
N ALA A 206 -42.57 -28.36 -33.75
CA ALA A 206 -42.47 -29.23 -34.95
C ALA A 206 -42.38 -30.68 -34.46
N ASN A 207 -43.36 -31.46 -34.89
CA ASN A 207 -43.47 -32.91 -34.68
C ASN A 207 -42.35 -33.58 -35.48
N ILE A 208 -41.34 -34.13 -34.82
CA ILE A 208 -40.27 -34.92 -35.46
C ILE A 208 -40.72 -36.37 -35.54
N PRO A 209 -40.86 -36.95 -36.73
CA PRO A 209 -41.23 -38.37 -36.86
C PRO A 209 -40.07 -39.26 -36.40
N ASN A 210 -40.38 -40.22 -35.58
CA ASN A 210 -39.56 -41.28 -35.06
C ASN A 210 -39.00 -42.15 -36.19
N ILE A 211 -37.73 -41.95 -36.57
CA ILE A 211 -36.99 -42.81 -37.48
C ILE A 211 -36.21 -43.81 -36.63
N GLY A 212 -36.75 -44.98 -36.47
CA GLY A 212 -36.03 -46.07 -35.86
C GLY A 212 -34.87 -46.53 -36.75
N LEU A 213 -33.75 -46.76 -36.09
CA LEU A 213 -32.61 -47.53 -36.62
C LEU A 213 -32.07 -48.42 -35.52
N TRP A 214 -32.14 -49.65 -35.77
CA TRP A 214 -31.61 -50.93 -35.33
C TRP A 214 -30.49 -50.90 -34.27
#